data_4373850321acb5f2dca256f353a3aaf3
#
_entry.id   4373850321acb5f2dca256f353a3aaf3
#
_cell.length_a   1.000
_cell.length_b   1.000
_cell.length_c   1.000
_cell.angle_alpha   90.00
_cell.angle_beta   90.00
_cell.angle_gamma   90.00
#
_symmetry.space_group_name_H-M   'P 1'
#
loop_
_entity.id
_entity.type
_entity.pdbx_description
1 polymer ?
#
loop_
_entity_poly.entity_id
_entity_poly.type
_entity_poly.pdbx_seq_one_letter_code
_entity_poly.pdbx_strand_id
1 'polypeptide(L)'
;MNDIKKIVRINFLKIHLIVLFTLFFSCTNQNTSYSKIPIEWKKFNWNQYNGIEILEGRNSLLPLNVWVAIIDNNDPNIDINVVVSDDLDRKETLSQFSKNNNATIVVNGGYFLTDNNPSEHVGLLYVNNQTVSPALKSLIRNNRRYFTARGALGFLDNKGIDIAWVTSKNDSLFYFPEPIGNSPNNPVDSFDYTNSLFWDVDDAIHAGPVLIHNGEIRITTNEEVFFGSSIPEIHPRTAAGYRKNGDFILLVVDGR
;
A
#
# COMPACT_ATOMS: atom_id res chain seq x y z
N MET A 1 -7.62 54.71 47.53
CA MET A 1 -6.79 54.83 46.31
C MET A 1 -5.95 53.54 46.07
N ASN A 2 -6.14 52.50 46.85
CA ASN A 2 -5.34 51.27 46.72
C ASN A 2 -6.07 50.08 46.01
N ASP A 3 -7.36 50.18 45.79
CA ASP A 3 -8.12 49.03 45.23
C ASP A 3 -8.20 49.04 43.70
N ILE A 4 -8.03 50.19 43.04
CA ILE A 4 -8.08 50.31 41.58
C ILE A 4 -6.84 49.68 40.92
N LYS A 5 -5.67 49.70 41.58
CA LYS A 5 -4.44 49.08 41.04
C LYS A 5 -4.43 47.57 41.06
N LYS A 6 -5.24 46.94 41.94
CA LYS A 6 -5.30 45.49 42.04
C LYS A 6 -6.20 44.85 40.98
N ILE A 7 -7.26 45.51 40.57
CA ILE A 7 -8.19 45.04 39.52
C ILE A 7 -7.54 45.10 38.13
N VAL A 8 -6.75 46.13 37.84
CA VAL A 8 -6.05 46.29 36.55
C VAL A 8 -4.95 45.25 36.36
N ARG A 9 -4.26 44.81 37.45
CA ARG A 9 -3.24 43.75 37.34
C ARG A 9 -3.80 42.35 37.09
N ILE A 10 -4.99 42.03 37.58
CA ILE A 10 -5.61 40.73 37.36
C ILE A 10 -6.12 40.60 35.92
N ASN A 11 -6.64 41.66 35.35
CA ASN A 11 -7.10 41.65 33.94
C ASN A 11 -5.94 41.55 32.94
N PHE A 12 -4.79 42.17 33.21
CA PHE A 12 -3.63 42.01 32.34
C PHE A 12 -3.07 40.59 32.34
N LEU A 13 -3.07 39.91 33.47
CA LEU A 13 -2.58 38.52 33.54
C LEU A 13 -3.51 37.54 32.81
N LYS A 14 -4.84 37.75 32.86
CA LYS A 14 -5.81 36.94 32.12
C LYS A 14 -5.74 37.15 30.60
N ILE A 15 -5.51 38.36 30.15
CA ILE A 15 -5.35 38.67 28.71
C ILE A 15 -4.07 38.04 28.15
N HIS A 16 -2.96 38.07 28.89
CA HIS A 16 -1.73 37.41 28.45
C HIS A 16 -1.83 35.87 28.43
N LEU A 17 -2.60 35.27 29.31
CA LEU A 17 -2.82 33.83 29.33
C LEU A 17 -3.71 33.34 28.16
N ILE A 18 -4.70 34.15 27.77
CA ILE A 18 -5.55 33.86 26.61
C ILE A 18 -4.77 34.02 25.29
N VAL A 19 -3.91 35.02 25.17
CA VAL A 19 -3.09 35.20 23.97
C VAL A 19 -1.99 34.14 23.85
N LEU A 20 -1.48 33.62 24.96
CA LEU A 20 -0.50 32.53 24.93
C LEU A 20 -1.12 31.17 24.56
N PHE A 21 -2.42 30.94 24.87
CA PHE A 21 -3.11 29.68 24.57
C PHE A 21 -3.59 29.58 23.11
N THR A 22 -3.74 30.70 22.42
CA THR A 22 -4.14 30.74 21.01
C THR A 22 -2.98 30.53 20.04
N LEU A 23 -1.74 30.57 20.50
CA LEU A 23 -0.55 30.36 19.66
C LEU A 23 -0.11 28.90 19.52
N PHE A 24 -0.70 27.97 20.28
CA PHE A 24 -0.33 26.55 20.24
C PHE A 24 -1.26 25.66 19.39
N PHE A 25 -2.31 26.22 18.77
CA PHE A 25 -3.19 25.47 17.85
C PHE A 25 -3.01 25.91 16.39
N SER A 26 -1.75 26.08 15.95
CA SER A 26 -1.45 26.04 14.53
C SER A 26 -1.08 24.60 14.18
N CYS A 27 -2.06 23.72 14.18
CA CYS A 27 -1.97 22.46 13.47
C CYS A 27 -1.88 22.82 11.97
N THR A 28 -0.67 22.92 11.45
CA THR A 28 -0.46 22.99 10.01
C THR A 28 -0.92 21.65 9.43
N ASN A 29 -2.17 21.60 8.97
CA ASN A 29 -2.56 20.64 7.96
C ASN A 29 -1.63 20.90 6.77
N GLN A 30 -0.57 20.12 6.64
CA GLN A 30 0.16 20.01 5.38
C GLN A 30 -0.80 19.37 4.38
N ASN A 31 -1.61 20.18 3.72
CA ASN A 31 -2.27 19.78 2.49
C ASN A 31 -1.16 19.51 1.48
N THR A 32 -0.71 18.29 1.40
CA THR A 32 0.15 17.83 0.32
C THR A 32 -0.66 17.93 -0.98
N SER A 33 -0.46 19.03 -1.69
CA SER A 33 -1.02 19.24 -3.02
C SER A 33 -0.27 18.32 -3.99
N TYR A 34 -0.85 17.18 -4.35
CA TYR A 34 -0.34 16.34 -5.43
C TYR A 34 -0.59 17.03 -6.75
N SER A 35 0.47 17.28 -7.54
CA SER A 35 0.31 17.79 -8.89
C SER A 35 -0.33 16.72 -9.77
N LYS A 36 -1.45 17.05 -10.42
CA LYS A 36 -2.07 16.15 -11.38
C LYS A 36 -1.26 16.15 -12.67
N ILE A 37 -0.68 15.01 -13.02
CA ILE A 37 -0.06 14.80 -14.32
C ILE A 37 -1.18 14.46 -15.30
N PRO A 38 -1.40 15.25 -16.38
CA PRO A 38 -2.41 14.93 -17.37
C PRO A 38 -2.01 13.65 -18.12
N ILE A 39 -2.93 12.70 -18.19
CA ILE A 39 -2.74 11.45 -18.94
C ILE A 39 -3.82 11.38 -20.01
N GLU A 40 -3.40 11.19 -21.25
CA GLU A 40 -4.27 10.92 -22.38
C GLU A 40 -4.57 9.42 -22.43
N TRP A 41 -5.83 9.07 -22.19
CA TRP A 41 -6.27 7.69 -22.11
C TRP A 41 -6.85 7.23 -23.43
N LYS A 42 -6.48 6.03 -23.85
CA LYS A 42 -7.02 5.34 -25.02
C LYS A 42 -7.44 3.93 -24.62
N LYS A 43 -8.62 3.50 -25.04
CA LYS A 43 -9.03 2.10 -24.90
C LYS A 43 -8.15 1.24 -25.81
N PHE A 44 -7.50 0.25 -25.20
CA PHE A 44 -6.78 -0.76 -25.96
C PHE A 44 -7.80 -1.71 -26.59
N ASN A 45 -7.72 -1.89 -27.91
CA ASN A 45 -8.66 -2.72 -28.63
C ASN A 45 -8.34 -4.20 -28.41
N TRP A 46 -8.88 -4.74 -27.33
CA TRP A 46 -8.70 -6.11 -26.91
C TRP A 46 -10.07 -6.74 -26.65
N ASN A 47 -10.58 -7.45 -27.66
CA ASN A 47 -11.93 -7.96 -27.65
C ASN A 47 -12.01 -9.45 -27.25
N GLN A 48 -11.03 -9.96 -26.50
CA GLN A 48 -10.95 -11.39 -26.24
C GLN A 48 -11.84 -11.86 -25.09
N TYR A 49 -12.14 -10.99 -24.11
CA TYR A 49 -12.89 -11.37 -22.92
C TYR A 49 -13.88 -10.27 -22.50
N ASN A 50 -15.13 -10.68 -22.27
CA ASN A 50 -16.09 -9.83 -21.57
C ASN A 50 -15.64 -9.65 -20.10
N GLY A 51 -15.99 -8.53 -19.48
CA GLY A 51 -15.63 -8.25 -18.09
C GLY A 51 -14.19 -7.73 -17.89
N ILE A 52 -13.40 -7.58 -18.97
CA ILE A 52 -12.06 -7.01 -18.89
C ILE A 52 -11.92 -5.84 -19.86
N GLU A 53 -11.53 -4.69 -19.32
CA GLU A 53 -11.21 -3.49 -20.11
C GLU A 53 -9.74 -3.13 -19.90
N ILE A 54 -9.01 -2.86 -20.99
CA ILE A 54 -7.63 -2.39 -20.93
C ILE A 54 -7.56 -0.98 -21.47
N LEU A 55 -6.94 -0.10 -20.70
CA LEU A 55 -6.65 1.28 -21.06
C LEU A 55 -5.14 1.48 -21.18
N GLU A 56 -4.72 2.21 -22.20
CA GLU A 56 -3.38 2.74 -22.37
C GLU A 56 -3.41 4.24 -22.10
N GLY A 57 -2.52 4.69 -21.22
CA GLY A 57 -2.36 6.10 -20.89
C GLY A 57 -0.98 6.61 -21.25
N ARG A 58 -0.89 7.82 -21.77
CA ARG A 58 0.37 8.49 -22.12
C ARG A 58 0.38 9.93 -21.64
N ASN A 59 1.56 10.42 -21.34
CA ASN A 59 1.78 11.84 -21.14
C ASN A 59 2.66 12.38 -22.27
N SER A 60 2.26 13.50 -22.87
CA SER A 60 2.98 14.09 -24.00
C SER A 60 4.28 14.80 -23.60
N LEU A 61 4.42 15.19 -22.33
CA LEU A 61 5.55 15.96 -21.82
C LEU A 61 6.56 15.11 -21.02
N LEU A 62 6.12 13.96 -20.52
CA LEU A 62 6.94 13.03 -19.75
C LEU A 62 7.02 11.69 -20.50
N PRO A 63 8.17 11.00 -20.45
CA PRO A 63 8.28 9.65 -21.02
C PRO A 63 7.51 8.64 -20.14
N LEU A 64 6.19 8.81 -20.04
CA LEU A 64 5.31 8.05 -19.17
C LEU A 64 4.28 7.29 -20.01
N ASN A 65 4.35 5.96 -19.94
CA ASN A 65 3.32 5.07 -20.44
C ASN A 65 2.70 4.31 -19.26
N VAL A 66 1.39 4.15 -19.30
CA VAL A 66 0.61 3.48 -18.26
C VAL A 66 -0.35 2.50 -18.92
N TRP A 67 -0.46 1.30 -18.39
CA TRP A 67 -1.49 0.34 -18.77
C TRP A 67 -2.33 0.00 -17.55
N VAL A 68 -3.63 0.00 -17.74
CA VAL A 68 -4.59 -0.33 -16.70
C VAL A 68 -5.52 -1.42 -17.21
N ALA A 69 -5.61 -2.52 -16.48
CA ALA A 69 -6.67 -3.50 -16.66
C ALA A 69 -7.74 -3.27 -15.59
N ILE A 70 -8.97 -3.11 -16.01
CA ILE A 70 -10.16 -3.03 -15.15
C ILE A 70 -10.91 -4.33 -15.36
N ILE A 71 -11.07 -5.10 -14.28
CA ILE A 71 -11.54 -6.47 -14.30
C ILE A 71 -12.81 -6.53 -13.46
N ASP A 72 -13.91 -6.94 -14.06
CA ASP A 72 -15.17 -7.20 -13.35
C ASP A 72 -15.03 -8.47 -12.51
N ASN A 73 -14.66 -8.30 -11.25
CA ASN A 73 -14.47 -9.41 -10.32
C ASN A 73 -15.79 -10.10 -9.93
N ASN A 74 -16.95 -9.52 -10.28
CA ASN A 74 -18.25 -10.16 -10.06
C ASN A 74 -18.63 -11.11 -11.20
N ASP A 75 -17.95 -11.05 -12.35
CA ASP A 75 -18.17 -12.02 -13.43
C ASP A 75 -17.81 -13.43 -12.95
N PRO A 76 -18.74 -14.40 -13.02
CA PRO A 76 -18.48 -15.78 -12.58
C PRO A 76 -17.43 -16.52 -13.44
N ASN A 77 -17.09 -16.00 -14.62
CA ASN A 77 -16.08 -16.60 -15.51
C ASN A 77 -14.68 -16.02 -15.30
N ILE A 78 -14.51 -15.11 -14.35
CA ILE A 78 -13.22 -14.50 -14.02
C ILE A 78 -12.77 -14.95 -12.64
N ASP A 79 -11.57 -15.49 -12.56
CA ASP A 79 -10.88 -15.81 -11.31
C ASP A 79 -9.59 -15.02 -11.20
N ILE A 80 -9.28 -14.55 -9.98
CA ILE A 80 -8.07 -13.81 -9.66
C ILE A 80 -7.30 -14.63 -8.61
N ASN A 81 -6.06 -14.96 -8.89
CA ASN A 81 -5.26 -15.84 -8.04
C ASN A 81 -3.87 -15.26 -7.78
N VAL A 82 -3.33 -15.54 -6.61
CA VAL A 82 -1.91 -15.38 -6.30
C VAL A 82 -1.21 -16.67 -6.65
N VAL A 83 -0.22 -16.61 -7.54
CA VAL A 83 0.51 -17.80 -8.01
C VAL A 83 1.98 -17.72 -7.62
N VAL A 84 2.53 -18.87 -7.26
CA VAL A 84 3.94 -19.04 -6.88
C VAL A 84 4.64 -19.87 -7.95
N SER A 85 5.91 -19.58 -8.22
CA SER A 85 6.69 -20.40 -9.16
C SER A 85 6.93 -21.80 -8.60
N ASP A 86 6.72 -22.81 -9.44
CA ASP A 86 7.04 -24.21 -9.18
C ASP A 86 8.48 -24.57 -9.57
N ASP A 87 9.22 -23.67 -10.22
CA ASP A 87 10.61 -23.89 -10.58
C ASP A 87 11.52 -24.01 -9.35
N LEU A 88 12.57 -24.80 -9.46
CA LEU A 88 13.51 -25.05 -8.35
C LEU A 88 14.19 -23.77 -7.83
N ASP A 89 14.44 -22.81 -8.72
CA ASP A 89 15.00 -21.52 -8.35
C ASP A 89 13.94 -20.47 -7.97
N ARG A 90 12.65 -20.84 -8.07
CA ARG A 90 11.47 -19.99 -7.82
C ARG A 90 11.42 -18.73 -8.68
N LYS A 91 11.92 -18.82 -9.91
CA LYS A 91 11.96 -17.71 -10.85
C LYS A 91 11.36 -18.13 -12.18
N GLU A 92 10.29 -17.48 -12.57
CA GLU A 92 9.64 -17.64 -13.87
C GLU A 92 9.35 -16.30 -14.50
N THR A 93 9.35 -16.25 -15.82
CA THR A 93 8.87 -15.08 -16.55
C THR A 93 7.35 -14.99 -16.50
N LEU A 94 6.81 -13.79 -16.68
CA LEU A 94 5.36 -13.58 -16.76
C LEU A 94 4.72 -14.44 -17.87
N SER A 95 5.46 -14.66 -18.99
CA SER A 95 5.00 -15.53 -20.08
C SER A 95 4.90 -17.00 -19.68
N GLN A 96 5.82 -17.48 -18.83
CA GLN A 96 5.74 -18.83 -18.27
C GLN A 96 4.56 -18.96 -17.32
N PHE A 97 4.39 -18.01 -16.38
CA PHE A 97 3.22 -17.96 -15.51
C PHE A 97 1.90 -17.96 -16.29
N SER A 98 1.78 -17.11 -17.32
CA SER A 98 0.60 -17.08 -18.18
C SER A 98 0.31 -18.44 -18.81
N LYS A 99 1.33 -19.07 -19.39
CA LYS A 99 1.20 -20.37 -20.06
C LYS A 99 0.87 -21.49 -19.07
N ASN A 100 1.59 -21.57 -17.95
CA ASN A 100 1.45 -22.66 -16.98
C ASN A 100 0.09 -22.63 -16.26
N ASN A 101 -0.45 -21.42 -16.04
CA ASN A 101 -1.72 -21.23 -15.36
C ASN A 101 -2.89 -20.93 -16.31
N ASN A 102 -2.67 -20.96 -17.65
CA ASN A 102 -3.66 -20.53 -18.63
C ASN A 102 -4.25 -19.14 -18.31
N ALA A 103 -3.42 -18.25 -17.78
CA ALA A 103 -3.85 -16.94 -17.32
C ALA A 103 -3.85 -15.92 -18.45
N THR A 104 -4.94 -15.16 -18.55
CA THR A 104 -5.15 -14.13 -19.56
C THR A 104 -4.34 -12.87 -19.29
N ILE A 105 -4.23 -12.48 -18.03
CA ILE A 105 -3.44 -11.32 -17.56
C ILE A 105 -2.55 -11.80 -16.42
N VAL A 106 -1.29 -11.46 -16.48
CA VAL A 106 -0.31 -11.72 -15.43
C VAL A 106 0.51 -10.47 -15.18
N VAL A 107 0.70 -10.12 -13.93
CA VAL A 107 1.62 -9.08 -13.48
C VAL A 107 2.55 -9.63 -12.41
N ASN A 108 3.69 -8.99 -12.21
CA ASN A 108 4.55 -9.32 -11.07
C ASN A 108 3.87 -8.96 -9.75
N GLY A 109 4.10 -9.77 -8.75
CA GLY A 109 3.57 -9.59 -7.39
C GLY A 109 4.46 -8.70 -6.51
N GLY A 110 4.67 -9.15 -5.26
CA GLY A 110 5.44 -8.41 -4.26
C GLY A 110 6.96 -8.47 -4.46
N TYR A 111 7.68 -7.95 -3.48
CA TYR A 111 9.15 -7.90 -3.50
C TYR A 111 9.77 -9.27 -3.26
N PHE A 112 10.90 -9.56 -3.90
CA PHE A 112 11.64 -10.79 -3.72
C PHE A 112 13.16 -10.56 -3.87
N LEU A 113 13.95 -11.46 -3.31
CA LEU A 113 15.41 -11.42 -3.34
C LEU A 113 15.91 -12.14 -4.60
N THR A 114 16.32 -11.37 -5.60
CA THR A 114 16.77 -11.89 -6.91
C THR A 114 18.07 -12.68 -6.83
N ASP A 115 18.94 -12.34 -5.89
CA ASP A 115 20.29 -12.90 -5.77
C ASP A 115 20.29 -14.24 -5.01
N ASN A 116 19.19 -14.56 -4.32
CA ASN A 116 19.03 -15.84 -3.64
C ASN A 116 18.69 -16.95 -4.62
N ASN A 117 19.15 -18.18 -4.33
CA ASN A 117 18.78 -19.37 -5.07
C ASN A 117 18.47 -20.53 -4.10
N PRO A 118 17.21 -20.93 -3.93
CA PRO A 118 16.02 -20.38 -4.57
C PRO A 118 15.71 -18.94 -4.13
N SER A 119 14.98 -18.21 -4.99
CA SER A 119 14.52 -16.86 -4.68
C SER A 119 13.55 -16.86 -3.49
N GLU A 120 13.59 -15.82 -2.67
CA GLU A 120 12.76 -15.68 -1.49
C GLU A 120 11.86 -14.45 -1.61
N HIS A 121 10.58 -14.60 -1.30
CA HIS A 121 9.64 -13.49 -1.22
C HIS A 121 9.92 -12.64 0.03
N VAL A 122 9.83 -11.33 -0.08
CA VAL A 122 10.06 -10.39 1.04
C VAL A 122 8.72 -9.99 1.65
N GLY A 123 8.41 -10.59 2.79
CA GLY A 123 7.17 -10.38 3.53
C GLY A 123 6.10 -11.43 3.21
N LEU A 124 4.84 -11.13 3.52
CA LEU A 124 3.76 -12.10 3.41
C LEU A 124 3.55 -12.59 1.99
N LEU A 125 3.55 -13.91 1.87
CA LEU A 125 2.99 -14.65 0.75
C LEU A 125 2.15 -15.77 1.34
N TYR A 126 0.85 -15.70 1.15
CA TYR A 126 -0.15 -16.61 1.70
C TYR A 126 -1.01 -17.10 0.54
N VAL A 127 -1.05 -18.41 0.32
CA VAL A 127 -1.69 -19.00 -0.85
C VAL A 127 -2.43 -20.26 -0.42
N ASN A 128 -3.68 -20.39 -0.85
CA ASN A 128 -4.55 -21.50 -0.49
C ASN A 128 -4.60 -21.75 1.04
N ASN A 129 -4.81 -20.71 1.81
CA ASN A 129 -4.84 -20.74 3.28
C ASN A 129 -3.54 -21.24 3.94
N GLN A 130 -2.39 -21.10 3.25
CA GLN A 130 -1.10 -21.52 3.77
C GLN A 130 -0.05 -20.41 3.68
N THR A 131 0.73 -20.26 4.74
CA THR A 131 1.86 -19.33 4.75
C THR A 131 3.03 -19.89 3.95
N VAL A 132 3.29 -19.32 2.77
CA VAL A 132 4.48 -19.60 1.96
C VAL A 132 5.66 -18.78 2.46
N SER A 133 5.42 -17.51 2.79
CA SER A 133 6.38 -16.61 3.43
C SER A 133 5.67 -15.75 4.49
N PRO A 134 6.25 -15.59 5.69
CA PRO A 134 5.59 -14.85 6.77
C PRO A 134 5.63 -13.34 6.53
N ALA A 135 4.72 -12.62 7.17
CA ALA A 135 4.72 -11.16 7.12
C ALA A 135 6.01 -10.57 7.68
N LEU A 136 6.52 -9.54 7.01
CA LEU A 136 7.64 -8.77 7.53
C LEU A 136 7.23 -8.02 8.80
N LYS A 137 7.93 -8.27 9.91
CA LYS A 137 7.61 -7.67 11.22
C LYS A 137 8.46 -6.46 11.55
N SER A 138 9.70 -6.44 11.09
CA SER A 138 10.61 -5.33 11.35
C SER A 138 11.72 -5.30 10.32
N LEU A 139 12.34 -4.13 10.19
CA LEU A 139 13.53 -3.96 9.37
C LEU A 139 14.45 -2.89 9.98
N ILE A 140 15.69 -2.85 9.50
CA ILE A 140 16.69 -1.89 9.96
C ILE A 140 16.84 -0.80 8.91
N ARG A 141 16.78 0.46 9.34
CA ARG A 141 17.12 1.66 8.58
C ARG A 141 17.98 2.58 9.43
N ASN A 142 19.08 3.05 8.89
CA ASN A 142 20.01 3.95 9.60
C ASN A 142 20.38 3.43 10.99
N ASN A 143 20.73 2.13 11.11
CA ASN A 143 21.08 1.43 12.36
C ASN A 143 19.96 1.41 13.43
N ARG A 144 18.71 1.70 13.06
CA ARG A 144 17.56 1.59 13.96
C ARG A 144 16.60 0.51 13.48
N ARG A 145 16.03 -0.24 14.40
CA ARG A 145 14.99 -1.22 14.09
C ARG A 145 13.63 -0.55 14.14
N TYR A 146 12.85 -0.79 13.10
CA TYR A 146 11.48 -0.32 12.93
C TYR A 146 10.56 -1.52 12.87
N PHE A 147 9.59 -1.61 13.77
CA PHE A 147 8.49 -2.56 13.62
C PHE A 147 7.45 -1.96 12.69
N THR A 148 6.99 -2.74 11.73
CA THR A 148 6.06 -2.25 10.70
C THR A 148 5.14 -3.35 10.22
N ALA A 149 3.90 -3.00 9.95
CA ALA A 149 2.99 -3.76 9.11
C ALA A 149 2.99 -3.12 7.73
N ARG A 150 3.20 -3.90 6.69
CA ARG A 150 3.20 -3.41 5.31
C ARG A 150 1.86 -3.66 4.64
N GLY A 151 1.59 -2.86 3.61
CA GLY A 151 0.44 -3.04 2.76
C GLY A 151 0.45 -4.42 2.10
N ALA A 152 -0.67 -5.12 2.23
CA ALA A 152 -0.92 -6.40 1.57
C ALA A 152 -2.24 -6.33 0.81
N LEU A 153 -2.29 -7.02 -0.32
CA LEU A 153 -3.50 -7.32 -1.05
C LEU A 153 -3.96 -8.71 -0.62
N GLY A 154 -5.22 -8.85 -0.22
CA GLY A 154 -5.84 -10.10 0.18
C GLY A 154 -7.09 -10.40 -0.63
N PHE A 155 -7.31 -11.67 -0.88
CA PHE A 155 -8.50 -12.21 -1.51
C PHE A 155 -9.27 -13.04 -0.48
N LEU A 156 -10.55 -12.74 -0.34
CA LEU A 156 -11.45 -13.37 0.61
C LEU A 156 -12.40 -14.31 -0.11
N ASP A 157 -13.00 -15.21 0.63
CA ASP A 157 -14.17 -15.97 0.19
C ASP A 157 -15.19 -15.02 -0.49
N ASN A 158 -15.97 -15.56 -1.42
CA ASN A 158 -16.98 -14.82 -2.16
C ASN A 158 -16.44 -13.67 -3.03
N LYS A 159 -15.21 -13.81 -3.54
CA LYS A 159 -14.56 -12.81 -4.41
C LYS A 159 -14.34 -11.44 -3.75
N GLY A 160 -14.30 -11.39 -2.43
CA GLY A 160 -13.92 -10.18 -1.69
C GLY A 160 -12.45 -9.83 -1.94
N ILE A 161 -12.15 -8.53 -1.98
CA ILE A 161 -10.78 -8.01 -2.11
C ILE A 161 -10.57 -6.98 -1.01
N ASP A 162 -9.43 -7.08 -0.33
CA ASP A 162 -9.06 -6.13 0.72
C ASP A 162 -7.60 -5.70 0.59
N ILE A 163 -7.30 -4.48 1.01
CA ILE A 163 -5.95 -3.93 1.11
C ILE A 163 -5.78 -3.38 2.51
N ALA A 164 -4.84 -3.95 3.26
CA ALA A 164 -4.63 -3.61 4.65
C ALA A 164 -3.14 -3.60 5.03
N TRP A 165 -2.80 -3.01 6.16
CA TRP A 165 -1.46 -3.12 6.77
C TRP A 165 -1.41 -4.37 7.64
N VAL A 166 -0.64 -5.37 7.19
CA VAL A 166 -0.74 -6.74 7.70
C VAL A 166 0.52 -7.19 8.43
N THR A 167 0.33 -7.96 9.47
CA THR A 167 1.35 -8.72 10.19
C THR A 167 0.88 -10.15 10.44
N SER A 168 1.79 -11.03 10.88
CA SER A 168 1.45 -12.39 11.24
C SER A 168 1.87 -12.72 12.68
N LYS A 169 1.08 -13.57 13.36
CA LYS A 169 1.39 -14.09 14.70
C LYS A 169 0.80 -15.49 14.84
N ASN A 170 1.64 -16.47 15.19
CA ASN A 170 1.22 -17.88 15.37
C ASN A 170 0.39 -18.40 14.19
N ASP A 171 0.92 -18.26 12.97
CA ASP A 171 0.31 -18.66 11.70
C ASP A 171 -1.03 -18.00 11.36
N SER A 172 -1.46 -17.03 12.16
CA SER A 172 -2.65 -16.22 11.88
C SER A 172 -2.24 -14.85 11.35
N LEU A 173 -3.08 -14.31 10.48
CA LEU A 173 -2.90 -12.99 9.89
C LEU A 173 -3.71 -11.96 10.66
N PHE A 174 -3.11 -10.79 10.86
CA PHE A 174 -3.73 -9.65 11.53
C PHE A 174 -3.51 -8.40 10.71
N TYR A 175 -4.53 -7.57 10.62
CA TYR A 175 -4.41 -6.26 9.98
C TYR A 175 -4.62 -5.13 10.99
N PHE A 176 -4.05 -3.98 10.68
CA PHE A 176 -4.26 -2.74 11.41
C PHE A 176 -5.15 -1.82 10.57
N PRO A 177 -6.23 -1.24 11.15
CA PRO A 177 -7.07 -0.25 10.48
C PRO A 177 -6.32 1.02 10.06
N GLU A 178 -5.25 1.33 10.78
CA GLU A 178 -4.34 2.45 10.53
C GLU A 178 -2.89 1.93 10.43
N PRO A 179 -2.02 2.54 9.63
CA PRO A 179 -0.63 2.13 9.55
C PRO A 179 0.11 2.41 10.85
N ILE A 180 1.11 1.60 11.16
CA ILE A 180 1.98 1.83 12.32
C ILE A 180 2.76 3.13 12.11
N GLY A 181 2.70 4.05 13.08
CA GLY A 181 3.17 5.42 12.96
C GLY A 181 4.68 5.61 12.94
N ASN A 182 5.40 4.86 12.10
CA ASN A 182 6.81 5.08 11.87
C ASN A 182 7.07 6.38 11.07
N SER A 183 8.22 6.98 11.31
CA SER A 183 8.75 8.04 10.47
C SER A 183 10.28 8.01 10.50
N PRO A 184 10.98 8.67 9.55
CA PRO A 184 12.43 8.73 9.57
C PRO A 184 12.98 9.19 10.93
N ASN A 185 13.92 8.42 11.49
CA ASN A 185 14.52 8.62 12.82
C ASN A 185 13.59 8.46 14.04
N ASN A 186 12.33 8.09 13.84
CA ASN A 186 11.37 7.85 14.91
C ASN A 186 10.72 6.47 14.73
N PRO A 187 11.41 5.38 15.13
CA PRO A 187 10.90 4.03 15.04
C PRO A 187 9.79 3.77 16.05
N VAL A 188 8.86 2.89 15.68
CA VAL A 188 8.03 2.17 16.64
C VAL A 188 8.82 0.92 17.07
N ASP A 189 9.01 0.74 18.38
CA ASP A 189 9.95 -0.23 18.94
C ASP A 189 9.36 -1.63 19.12
N SER A 190 8.03 -1.78 19.03
CA SER A 190 7.33 -3.07 19.16
C SER A 190 5.96 -3.02 18.53
N PHE A 191 5.39 -4.19 18.21
CA PHE A 191 3.98 -4.28 17.85
C PHE A 191 3.07 -4.16 19.07
N ASP A 192 2.09 -3.29 18.99
CA ASP A 192 0.90 -3.31 19.83
C ASP A 192 -0.25 -3.96 19.07
N TYR A 193 -0.59 -5.20 19.41
CA TYR A 193 -1.67 -5.95 18.77
C TYR A 193 -3.06 -5.57 19.27
N THR A 194 -3.18 -4.67 20.25
CA THR A 194 -4.47 -4.30 20.86
C THR A 194 -5.46 -3.76 19.83
N ASN A 195 -4.94 -3.04 18.83
CA ASN A 195 -5.75 -2.44 17.76
C ASN A 195 -5.73 -3.25 16.45
N SER A 196 -5.15 -4.45 16.46
CA SER A 196 -5.17 -5.32 15.30
C SER A 196 -6.42 -6.19 15.28
N LEU A 197 -6.89 -6.53 14.09
CA LEU A 197 -8.03 -7.40 13.85
C LEU A 197 -7.57 -8.63 13.08
N PHE A 198 -8.25 -9.76 13.29
CA PHE A 198 -8.00 -10.97 12.52
C PHE A 198 -8.30 -10.71 11.04
N TRP A 199 -7.41 -11.16 10.15
CA TRP A 199 -7.55 -11.00 8.71
C TRP A 199 -7.83 -12.35 8.06
N ASP A 200 -9.09 -12.57 7.75
CA ASP A 200 -9.60 -13.81 7.17
C ASP A 200 -9.56 -13.73 5.65
N VAL A 201 -8.52 -14.29 5.05
CA VAL A 201 -8.28 -14.29 3.61
C VAL A 201 -7.79 -15.66 3.18
N ASP A 202 -8.09 -16.04 1.93
CA ASP A 202 -7.63 -17.28 1.31
C ASP A 202 -6.24 -17.13 0.70
N ASP A 203 -6.03 -16.01 0.02
CA ASP A 203 -4.75 -15.64 -0.58
C ASP A 203 -4.37 -14.23 -0.18
N ALA A 204 -3.08 -13.99 0.02
CA ALA A 204 -2.57 -12.65 0.26
C ALA A 204 -1.11 -12.48 -0.17
N ILE A 205 -0.78 -11.26 -0.57
CA ILE A 205 0.58 -10.90 -0.96
C ILE A 205 0.96 -9.52 -0.45
N HIS A 206 2.11 -9.43 0.23
CA HIS A 206 2.71 -8.16 0.59
C HIS A 206 3.27 -7.44 -0.64
N ALA A 207 3.02 -6.14 -0.69
CA ALA A 207 3.64 -5.20 -1.61
C ALA A 207 3.90 -3.88 -0.88
N GLY A 208 3.04 -2.89 -1.06
CA GLY A 208 3.17 -1.55 -0.48
C GLY A 208 4.11 -0.63 -1.28
N PRO A 209 4.15 0.64 -0.92
CA PRO A 209 3.30 1.24 0.10
C PRO A 209 1.82 1.30 -0.34
N VAL A 210 0.90 1.38 0.61
CA VAL A 210 -0.50 1.73 0.31
C VAL A 210 -0.52 3.15 -0.25
N LEU A 211 -1.26 3.34 -1.35
CA LEU A 211 -1.34 4.62 -2.07
C LEU A 211 -2.68 5.31 -1.88
N ILE A 212 -3.74 4.51 -1.70
CA ILE A 212 -5.13 4.96 -1.53
C ILE A 212 -5.73 4.14 -0.40
N HIS A 213 -6.36 4.79 0.55
CA HIS A 213 -7.10 4.16 1.64
C HIS A 213 -8.46 4.84 1.80
N ASN A 214 -9.53 4.07 1.89
CA ASN A 214 -10.91 4.58 1.99
C ASN A 214 -11.29 5.59 0.88
N GLY A 215 -10.73 5.43 -0.33
CA GLY A 215 -10.99 6.31 -1.47
C GLY A 215 -10.19 7.61 -1.48
N GLU A 216 -9.33 7.84 -0.49
CA GLU A 216 -8.48 9.01 -0.39
C GLU A 216 -7.01 8.68 -0.69
N ILE A 217 -6.28 9.61 -1.31
CA ILE A 217 -4.85 9.45 -1.55
C ILE A 217 -4.13 9.50 -0.19
N ARG A 218 -3.47 8.39 0.14
CA ARG A 218 -2.72 8.24 1.38
C ARG A 218 -1.48 7.40 1.14
N ILE A 219 -0.38 8.05 0.79
CA ILE A 219 0.88 7.38 0.47
C ILE A 219 1.67 7.11 1.75
N THR A 220 1.73 5.86 2.18
CA THR A 220 2.28 5.42 3.47
C THR A 220 3.74 4.96 3.43
N THR A 221 4.56 5.62 2.61
CA THR A 221 5.99 5.27 2.46
C THR A 221 6.78 5.37 3.76
N ASN A 222 6.44 6.31 4.63
CA ASN A 222 7.13 6.50 5.91
C ASN A 222 6.67 5.47 6.94
N GLU A 223 5.39 5.28 7.10
CA GLU A 223 4.76 4.36 8.05
C GLU A 223 5.17 2.91 7.75
N GLU A 224 5.26 2.56 6.47
CA GLU A 224 5.68 1.23 6.01
C GLU A 224 7.21 1.09 5.88
N VAL A 225 7.96 2.12 6.26
CA VAL A 225 9.43 2.14 6.31
C VAL A 225 10.07 1.89 4.93
N PHE A 226 9.57 2.57 3.90
CA PHE A 226 10.16 2.58 2.56
C PHE A 226 11.20 3.70 2.36
N PHE A 227 11.33 4.64 3.30
CA PHE A 227 12.40 5.63 3.27
C PHE A 227 13.78 4.95 3.33
N GLY A 228 14.78 5.57 2.71
CA GLY A 228 16.13 4.97 2.58
C GLY A 228 16.16 3.72 1.69
N SER A 229 15.20 3.59 0.77
CA SER A 229 15.18 2.61 -0.30
C SER A 229 14.89 3.30 -1.63
N SER A 230 14.99 2.57 -2.75
CA SER A 230 14.69 3.09 -4.08
C SER A 230 13.18 3.22 -4.38
N ILE A 231 12.32 2.82 -3.46
CA ILE A 231 10.86 2.83 -3.68
C ILE A 231 10.30 4.23 -3.97
N PRO A 232 10.72 5.31 -3.29
CA PRO A 232 10.27 6.67 -3.64
C PRO A 232 10.85 7.23 -4.94
N GLU A 233 11.81 6.55 -5.56
CA GLU A 233 12.45 7.00 -6.79
C GLU A 233 11.64 6.64 -8.05
N ILE A 234 11.99 7.25 -9.19
CA ILE A 234 11.34 6.97 -10.47
C ILE A 234 11.83 5.63 -11.02
N HIS A 235 10.92 4.67 -11.07
CA HIS A 235 11.14 3.32 -11.60
C HIS A 235 9.85 2.80 -12.26
N PRO A 236 9.91 1.79 -13.12
CA PRO A 236 8.73 1.03 -13.52
C PRO A 236 7.99 0.49 -12.29
N ARG A 237 6.66 0.53 -12.32
CA ARG A 237 5.83 0.13 -11.18
C ARG A 237 4.67 -0.73 -11.62
N THR A 238 4.34 -1.69 -10.77
CA THR A 238 3.07 -2.41 -10.80
C THR A 238 2.30 -2.02 -9.55
N ALA A 239 1.00 -1.82 -9.69
CA ALA A 239 0.10 -1.61 -8.58
C ALA A 239 -1.19 -2.40 -8.80
N ALA A 240 -1.84 -2.77 -7.71
CA ALA A 240 -3.14 -3.40 -7.72
C ALA A 240 -4.09 -2.64 -6.78
N GLY A 241 -5.38 -2.71 -7.07
CA GLY A 241 -6.40 -2.07 -6.27
C GLY A 241 -7.79 -2.54 -6.64
N TYR A 242 -8.80 -2.00 -5.98
CA TYR A 242 -10.18 -2.31 -6.28
C TYR A 242 -11.07 -1.07 -6.17
N ARG A 243 -12.19 -1.11 -6.86
CA ARG A 243 -13.24 -0.09 -6.80
C ARG A 243 -14.32 -0.49 -5.82
N LYS A 244 -15.11 0.49 -5.40
CA LYS A 244 -16.25 0.27 -4.50
C LYS A 244 -17.32 -0.67 -5.06
N ASN A 245 -17.42 -0.78 -6.41
CA ASN A 245 -18.33 -1.71 -7.08
C ASN A 245 -17.77 -3.14 -7.19
N GLY A 246 -16.57 -3.40 -6.70
CA GLY A 246 -15.90 -4.70 -6.72
C GLY A 246 -14.95 -4.92 -7.90
N ASP A 247 -14.86 -4.01 -8.88
CA ASP A 247 -13.90 -4.15 -9.97
C ASP A 247 -12.47 -4.22 -9.41
N PHE A 248 -11.70 -5.19 -9.88
CA PHE A 248 -10.28 -5.28 -9.61
C PHE A 248 -9.48 -4.48 -10.63
N ILE A 249 -8.45 -3.81 -10.18
CA ILE A 249 -7.60 -2.95 -11.02
C ILE A 249 -6.15 -3.43 -10.94
N LEU A 250 -5.57 -3.68 -12.10
CA LEU A 250 -4.13 -3.84 -12.26
C LEU A 250 -3.56 -2.66 -13.05
N LEU A 251 -2.46 -2.11 -12.57
CA LEU A 251 -1.80 -0.97 -13.20
C LEU A 251 -0.32 -1.27 -13.36
N VAL A 252 0.21 -0.98 -14.54
CA VAL A 252 1.65 -1.02 -14.83
C VAL A 252 2.07 0.33 -15.38
N VAL A 253 3.12 0.89 -14.84
CA VAL A 253 3.70 2.17 -15.26
C VAL A 253 5.13 1.95 -15.70
N ASP A 254 5.47 2.40 -16.92
CA ASP A 254 6.84 2.48 -17.38
C ASP A 254 7.47 3.79 -16.88
N GLY A 255 8.14 3.77 -15.78
CA GLY A 255 8.74 4.94 -15.13
C GLY A 255 10.08 5.38 -15.72
N ARG A 256 10.27 5.31 -17.04
CA ARG A 256 11.53 5.63 -17.70
C ARG A 256 11.44 6.87 -18.56
#